data_141c212e00da518413e108a879e1620d
#
_entry.id   141c212e00da518413e108a879e1620d
#
_cell.length_a   1.000
_cell.length_b   1.000
_cell.length_c   1.000
_cell.angle_alpha   90.00
_cell.angle_beta   90.00
_cell.angle_gamma   90.00
#
_symmetry.space_group_name_H-M   'P 1'
#
loop_
_entity.id
_entity.type
_entity.pdbx_description
1 polymer ?
#
loop_
_entity_poly.entity_id
_entity_poly.type
_entity_poly.pdbx_seq_one_letter_code
_entity_poly.pdbx_strand_id
1 'polypeptide(L)'
;MSRVQLALNVADLDAAIDFYSKLFATQPAKIRPGYANFAISEPPLKLVLIEHPEGRGRGTAGALNHLGVEVDTPEQVQAATARLTAQGLDPEVQESTTCCYALQDKAWVDDPDGAPWEFYTVLADAPEETGLGCSTEACQPDPVTVNVAGSGRSCC
;
A
#
# COMPACT_ATOMS: atom_id res chain seq x y z
N MET A 1 6.88 23.57 5.52
CA MET A 1 7.15 22.15 5.77
C MET A 1 7.36 21.47 4.42
N SER A 2 8.47 20.80 4.21
CA SER A 2 8.70 20.00 2.98
C SER A 2 7.90 18.70 3.06
N ARG A 3 7.45 18.19 1.92
CA ARG A 3 6.74 16.92 1.80
C ARG A 3 7.12 16.21 0.51
N VAL A 4 7.08 14.89 0.52
CA VAL A 4 7.28 14.10 -0.69
C VAL A 4 6.06 14.27 -1.60
N GLN A 5 6.27 14.30 -2.91
CA GLN A 5 5.22 14.17 -3.91
C GLN A 5 5.31 12.80 -4.57
N LEU A 6 4.20 12.10 -4.58
CA LEU A 6 3.98 10.87 -5.34
C LEU A 6 2.92 11.14 -6.41
N ALA A 7 3.22 10.80 -7.66
CA ALA A 7 2.27 10.90 -8.75
C ALA A 7 2.03 9.49 -9.33
N LEU A 8 0.76 9.09 -9.39
CA LEU A 8 0.32 7.77 -9.87
C LEU A 8 -0.57 7.95 -11.10
N ASN A 9 -0.38 7.11 -12.10
CA ASN A 9 -1.38 6.89 -13.12
C ASN A 9 -2.46 5.95 -12.53
N VAL A 10 -3.72 6.25 -12.78
CA VAL A 10 -4.88 5.45 -12.36
C VAL A 10 -5.77 5.14 -13.55
N ALA A 11 -6.42 3.98 -13.53
CA ALA A 11 -7.31 3.59 -14.63
C ALA A 11 -8.66 4.31 -14.55
N ASP A 12 -9.17 4.53 -13.34
CA ASP A 12 -10.44 5.18 -13.03
C ASP A 12 -10.20 6.20 -11.91
N LEU A 13 -10.36 7.48 -12.24
CA LEU A 13 -10.07 8.56 -11.30
C LEU A 13 -11.04 8.58 -10.12
N ASP A 14 -12.33 8.31 -10.34
CA ASP A 14 -13.34 8.35 -9.28
C ASP A 14 -13.14 7.20 -8.29
N ALA A 15 -12.86 5.99 -8.78
CA ALA A 15 -12.52 4.84 -7.94
C ALA A 15 -11.25 5.09 -7.14
N ALA A 16 -10.23 5.68 -7.75
CA ALA A 16 -8.98 6.03 -7.06
C ALA A 16 -9.21 7.12 -5.99
N ILE A 17 -9.99 8.16 -6.28
CA ILE A 17 -10.35 9.20 -5.30
C ILE A 17 -11.06 8.58 -4.10
N ASP A 18 -12.03 7.70 -4.31
CA ASP A 18 -12.75 7.01 -3.23
C ASP A 18 -11.79 6.20 -2.36
N PHE A 19 -10.94 5.38 -2.98
CA PHE A 19 -9.94 4.57 -2.28
C PHE A 19 -8.98 5.42 -1.45
N TYR A 20 -8.31 6.40 -2.07
CA TYR A 20 -7.29 7.20 -1.38
C TYR A 20 -7.88 8.13 -0.33
N SER A 21 -9.13 8.57 -0.49
CA SER A 21 -9.85 9.31 0.56
C SER A 21 -10.06 8.44 1.80
N LYS A 22 -10.37 7.15 1.63
CA LYS A 22 -10.51 6.17 2.72
C LYS A 22 -9.16 5.82 3.33
N LEU A 23 -8.15 5.54 2.49
CA LEU A 23 -6.82 5.15 2.94
C LEU A 23 -6.20 6.19 3.87
N PHE A 24 -6.23 7.46 3.46
CA PHE A 24 -5.60 8.56 4.20
C PHE A 24 -6.59 9.37 5.06
N ALA A 25 -7.85 8.98 5.14
CA ALA A 25 -8.91 9.72 5.85
C ALA A 25 -8.92 11.23 5.49
N THR A 26 -8.69 11.55 4.20
CA THR A 26 -8.48 12.91 3.71
C THR A 26 -9.22 13.08 2.39
N GLN A 27 -9.89 14.23 2.19
CA GLN A 27 -10.52 14.53 0.91
C GLN A 27 -9.52 15.16 -0.07
N PRO A 28 -9.73 15.05 -1.39
CA PRO A 28 -8.89 15.71 -2.37
C PRO A 28 -8.85 17.23 -2.14
N ALA A 29 -7.66 17.81 -2.21
CA ALA A 29 -7.47 19.26 -2.16
C ALA A 29 -7.85 19.94 -3.49
N LYS A 30 -7.80 19.19 -4.60
CA LYS A 30 -8.17 19.67 -5.94
C LYS A 30 -8.60 18.53 -6.83
N ILE A 31 -9.68 18.73 -7.60
CA ILE A 31 -10.15 17.84 -8.65
C ILE A 31 -10.29 18.63 -9.95
N ARG A 32 -9.88 18.03 -11.08
CA ARG A 32 -10.03 18.53 -12.45
C ARG A 32 -10.30 17.33 -13.37
N PRO A 33 -10.80 17.53 -14.60
CA PRO A 33 -10.94 16.42 -15.56
C PRO A 33 -9.62 15.64 -15.71
N GLY A 34 -9.67 14.33 -15.43
CA GLY A 34 -8.51 13.43 -15.49
C GLY A 34 -7.43 13.67 -14.43
N TYR A 35 -7.71 14.45 -13.36
CA TYR A 35 -6.73 14.81 -12.37
C TYR A 35 -7.31 15.04 -10.98
N ALA A 36 -6.64 14.51 -9.94
CA ALA A 36 -6.89 14.87 -8.56
C ALA A 36 -5.58 15.02 -7.78
N ASN A 37 -5.59 15.78 -6.67
CA ASN A 37 -4.51 15.72 -5.71
C ASN A 37 -5.01 15.81 -4.27
N PHE A 38 -4.22 15.21 -3.39
CA PHE A 38 -4.41 15.23 -1.94
C PHE A 38 -3.24 15.95 -1.27
N ALA A 39 -3.55 16.71 -0.25
CA ALA A 39 -2.58 17.32 0.65
C ALA A 39 -2.66 16.59 2.00
N ILE A 40 -1.97 15.45 2.08
CA ILE A 40 -1.94 14.62 3.28
C ILE A 40 -0.95 15.26 4.26
N SER A 41 -1.34 15.38 5.52
CA SER A 41 -0.53 15.99 6.56
C SER A 41 0.24 14.96 7.39
N GLU A 42 -0.33 13.77 7.53
CA GLU A 42 0.23 12.67 8.34
C GLU A 42 0.09 11.34 7.58
N PRO A 43 1.19 10.77 7.09
CA PRO A 43 2.51 11.39 6.90
C PRO A 43 2.49 12.54 5.89
N PRO A 44 3.48 13.46 5.89
CA PRO A 44 3.50 14.61 4.97
C PRO A 44 3.69 14.17 3.51
N LEU A 45 2.60 14.09 2.75
CA LEU A 45 2.60 13.61 1.36
C LEU A 45 1.71 14.48 0.48
N LYS A 46 2.20 14.82 -0.70
CA LYS A 46 1.35 15.29 -1.80
C LYS A 46 1.12 14.13 -2.76
N LEU A 47 -0.07 13.55 -2.73
CA LEU A 47 -0.47 12.51 -3.68
C LEU A 47 -1.16 13.16 -4.87
N VAL A 48 -0.73 12.80 -6.07
CA VAL A 48 -1.31 13.24 -7.35
C VAL A 48 -1.82 12.02 -8.09
N LEU A 49 -3.06 12.06 -8.55
CA LEU A 49 -3.71 11.03 -9.37
C LEU A 49 -3.92 11.61 -10.77
N ILE A 50 -3.51 10.87 -11.78
CA ILE A 50 -3.65 11.22 -13.21
C ILE A 50 -4.38 10.06 -13.89
N GLU A 51 -5.54 10.31 -14.45
CA GLU A 51 -6.28 9.29 -15.18
C GLU A 51 -5.56 8.97 -16.49
N HIS A 52 -5.04 7.75 -16.58
CA HIS A 52 -4.31 7.27 -17.74
C HIS A 52 -4.43 5.74 -17.87
N PRO A 53 -5.62 5.23 -18.26
CA PRO A 53 -5.90 3.80 -18.25
C PRO A 53 -4.91 2.97 -19.06
N GLU A 54 -4.51 3.47 -20.24
CA GLU A 54 -3.58 2.75 -21.13
C GLU A 54 -2.16 2.67 -20.57
N GLY A 55 -1.72 3.68 -19.80
CA GLY A 55 -0.39 3.72 -19.19
C GLY A 55 -0.31 3.11 -17.80
N ARG A 56 -1.46 2.79 -17.19
CA ARG A 56 -1.48 2.34 -15.80
C ARG A 56 -1.04 0.88 -15.65
N GLY A 57 -1.56 -0.01 -16.49
CA GLY A 57 -1.36 -1.44 -16.30
C GLY A 57 -2.09 -1.97 -15.04
N ARG A 58 -1.60 -3.08 -14.51
CA ARG A 58 -2.08 -3.68 -13.24
C ARG A 58 -0.97 -3.73 -12.20
N GLY A 59 -1.34 -3.55 -10.94
CA GLY A 59 -0.41 -3.55 -9.83
C GLY A 59 0.60 -2.41 -9.89
N THR A 60 1.77 -2.61 -9.34
CA THR A 60 2.93 -1.73 -9.48
C THR A 60 3.85 -2.32 -10.55
N ALA A 61 4.34 -1.48 -11.47
CA ALA A 61 5.20 -1.94 -12.56
C ALA A 61 6.57 -1.24 -12.51
N GLY A 62 7.60 -1.94 -12.96
CA GLY A 62 8.95 -1.41 -13.06
C GLY A 62 9.64 -1.24 -11.70
N ALA A 63 10.12 -0.05 -11.41
CA ALA A 63 10.92 0.22 -10.22
C ALA A 63 10.12 0.31 -8.90
N LEU A 64 8.79 0.45 -8.96
CA LEU A 64 7.94 0.52 -7.77
C LEU A 64 7.48 -0.89 -7.40
N ASN A 65 7.83 -1.36 -6.20
CA ASN A 65 7.42 -2.66 -5.66
C ASN A 65 6.08 -2.53 -4.92
N HIS A 66 6.03 -1.71 -3.89
CA HIS A 66 4.83 -1.40 -3.11
C HIS A 66 4.95 0.00 -2.50
N LEU A 67 3.93 0.41 -1.80
CA LEU A 67 3.85 1.68 -1.08
C LEU A 67 3.51 1.38 0.38
N GLY A 68 3.96 2.22 1.31
CA GLY A 68 3.70 1.97 2.71
C GLY A 68 3.64 3.24 3.55
N VAL A 69 3.04 3.08 4.72
CA VAL A 69 3.02 4.05 5.80
C VAL A 69 3.58 3.36 7.05
N GLU A 70 4.77 3.79 7.46
CA GLU A 70 5.33 3.38 8.74
C GLU A 70 4.66 4.15 9.87
N VAL A 71 4.26 3.45 10.92
CA VAL A 71 3.68 4.01 12.14
C VAL A 71 4.46 3.55 13.35
N ASP A 72 4.33 4.30 14.45
CA ASP A 72 5.21 4.12 15.61
C ASP A 72 4.88 2.88 16.45
N THR A 73 3.62 2.39 16.43
CA THR A 73 3.17 1.34 17.35
C THR A 73 2.20 0.34 16.70
N PRO A 74 2.14 -0.92 17.23
CA PRO A 74 1.15 -1.92 16.80
C PRO A 74 -0.30 -1.45 16.91
N GLU A 75 -0.61 -0.66 17.94
CA GLU A 75 -1.97 -0.12 18.13
C GLU A 75 -2.38 0.82 16.99
N GLN A 76 -1.41 1.54 16.40
CA GLN A 76 -1.66 2.37 15.23
C GLN A 76 -1.93 1.54 13.97
N VAL A 77 -1.25 0.39 13.79
CA VAL A 77 -1.56 -0.58 12.72
C VAL A 77 -2.98 -1.12 12.91
N GLN A 78 -3.34 -1.54 14.14
CA GLN A 78 -4.67 -2.05 14.46
C GLN A 78 -5.75 -0.99 14.24
N ALA A 79 -5.51 0.26 14.64
CA ALA A 79 -6.42 1.38 14.44
C ALA A 79 -6.63 1.69 12.95
N ALA A 80 -5.54 1.65 12.13
CA ALA A 80 -5.63 1.81 10.69
C ALA A 80 -6.46 0.67 10.07
N THR A 81 -6.19 -0.59 10.45
CA THR A 81 -6.93 -1.78 10.01
C THR A 81 -8.43 -1.65 10.31
N ALA A 82 -8.78 -1.34 11.56
CA ALA A 82 -10.18 -1.19 11.98
C ALA A 82 -10.89 -0.08 11.20
N ARG A 83 -10.21 1.05 10.98
CA ARG A 83 -10.74 2.17 10.21
C ARG A 83 -10.97 1.79 8.75
N LEU A 84 -10.02 1.13 8.10
CA LEU A 84 -10.14 0.70 6.70
C LEU A 84 -11.27 -0.31 6.52
N THR A 85 -11.37 -1.30 7.41
CA THR A 85 -12.48 -2.27 7.43
C THR A 85 -13.84 -1.59 7.61
N ALA A 86 -13.95 -0.64 8.53
CA ALA A 86 -15.20 0.11 8.75
C ALA A 86 -15.63 0.93 7.50
N GLN A 87 -14.69 1.25 6.62
CA GLN A 87 -14.96 1.94 5.35
C GLN A 87 -15.14 1.00 4.15
N GLY A 88 -15.22 -0.32 4.40
CA GLY A 88 -15.49 -1.32 3.38
C GLY A 88 -14.28 -1.73 2.54
N LEU A 89 -13.06 -1.43 2.99
CA LEU A 89 -11.84 -2.03 2.47
C LEU A 89 -11.56 -3.34 3.21
N ASP A 90 -10.79 -4.23 2.60
CA ASP A 90 -10.49 -5.57 3.12
C ASP A 90 -8.98 -5.71 3.38
N PRO A 91 -8.45 -5.14 4.50
CA PRO A 91 -7.02 -5.22 4.80
C PRO A 91 -6.63 -6.64 5.25
N GLU A 92 -5.57 -7.18 4.64
CA GLU A 92 -4.92 -8.43 5.08
C GLU A 92 -3.93 -8.13 6.20
N VAL A 93 -4.16 -8.71 7.38
CA VAL A 93 -3.33 -8.47 8.59
C VAL A 93 -2.26 -9.56 8.73
N GLN A 94 -1.04 -9.14 9.02
CA GLN A 94 0.09 -10.00 9.34
C GLN A 94 0.73 -9.51 10.65
N GLU A 95 0.65 -10.33 11.69
CA GLU A 95 1.22 -10.02 13.01
C GLU A 95 2.52 -10.78 13.24
N SER A 96 3.49 -10.13 13.89
CA SER A 96 4.79 -10.70 14.25
C SER A 96 5.48 -11.41 13.07
N THR A 97 5.39 -10.81 11.89
CA THR A 97 5.94 -11.37 10.67
C THR A 97 7.37 -10.87 10.45
N THR A 98 8.30 -11.78 10.20
CA THR A 98 9.67 -11.40 9.82
C THR A 98 9.71 -11.08 8.33
N CYS A 99 10.08 -9.84 8.01
CA CYS A 99 10.22 -9.37 6.65
C CYS A 99 11.39 -8.39 6.55
N CYS A 100 12.20 -8.51 5.50
CA CYS A 100 13.30 -7.58 5.21
C CYS A 100 14.19 -7.27 6.44
N TYR A 101 14.59 -8.31 7.18
CA TYR A 101 15.44 -8.21 8.39
C TYR A 101 14.77 -7.52 9.59
N ALA A 102 13.45 -7.40 9.61
CA ALA A 102 12.70 -6.85 10.72
C ALA A 102 11.51 -7.73 11.10
N LEU A 103 11.21 -7.81 12.40
CA LEU A 103 9.96 -8.33 12.91
C LEU A 103 8.93 -7.20 12.87
N GLN A 104 7.78 -7.40 12.26
CA GLN A 104 6.80 -6.36 11.96
C GLN A 104 5.37 -6.81 12.22
N ASP A 105 4.53 -5.87 12.63
CA ASP A 105 3.08 -5.97 12.47
C ASP A 105 2.67 -5.10 11.28
N LYS A 106 1.80 -5.63 10.41
CA LYS A 106 1.39 -4.91 9.21
C LYS A 106 -0.03 -5.27 8.75
N ALA A 107 -0.60 -4.38 7.95
CA ALA A 107 -1.85 -4.59 7.24
C ALA A 107 -1.69 -4.14 5.79
N TRP A 108 -2.03 -5.01 4.85
CA TRP A 108 -1.99 -4.75 3.42
C TRP A 108 -3.37 -4.41 2.87
N VAL A 109 -3.43 -3.49 1.92
CA VAL A 109 -4.63 -3.18 1.15
C VAL A 109 -4.24 -2.77 -0.26
N ASP A 110 -4.96 -3.26 -1.27
CA ASP A 110 -4.72 -2.89 -2.67
C ASP A 110 -5.57 -1.69 -3.06
N ASP A 111 -5.00 -0.81 -3.89
CA ASP A 111 -5.77 0.21 -4.58
C ASP A 111 -6.65 -0.42 -5.68
N PRO A 112 -7.59 0.31 -6.31
CA PRO A 112 -8.45 -0.25 -7.35
C PRO A 112 -7.71 -0.81 -8.57
N ASP A 113 -6.48 -0.40 -8.80
CA ASP A 113 -5.61 -0.88 -9.86
C ASP A 113 -4.67 -2.02 -9.41
N GLY A 114 -4.78 -2.47 -8.16
CA GLY A 114 -4.00 -3.56 -7.58
C GLY A 114 -2.61 -3.14 -7.10
N ALA A 115 -2.35 -1.84 -6.89
CA ALA A 115 -1.11 -1.41 -6.27
C ALA A 115 -1.19 -1.66 -4.75
N PRO A 116 -0.24 -2.45 -4.17
CA PRO A 116 -0.29 -2.79 -2.76
C PRO A 116 0.21 -1.64 -1.89
N TRP A 117 -0.54 -1.37 -0.83
CA TRP A 117 -0.20 -0.46 0.25
C TRP A 117 -0.11 -1.21 1.57
N GLU A 118 0.91 -0.92 2.38
CA GLU A 118 1.00 -1.43 3.74
C GLU A 118 0.94 -0.31 4.78
N PHE A 119 0.30 -0.61 5.92
CA PHE A 119 0.52 0.09 7.18
C PHE A 119 1.31 -0.84 8.08
N TYR A 120 2.47 -0.43 8.56
CA TYR A 120 3.35 -1.32 9.32
C TYR A 120 4.08 -0.60 10.46
N THR A 121 4.50 -1.39 11.44
CA THR A 121 5.43 -0.96 12.48
C THR A 121 6.52 -2.00 12.69
N VAL A 122 7.73 -1.55 12.96
CA VAL A 122 8.88 -2.41 13.29
C VAL A 122 8.89 -2.70 14.78
N LEU A 123 8.82 -3.98 15.14
CA LEU A 123 8.85 -4.45 16.54
C LEU A 123 10.26 -4.69 17.03
N ALA A 124 11.11 -5.25 16.17
CA ALA A 124 12.52 -5.57 16.45
C ALA A 124 13.28 -5.81 15.16
N ASP A 125 14.60 -5.64 15.21
CA ASP A 125 15.49 -6.13 14.15
C ASP A 125 15.49 -7.67 14.15
N ALA A 126 15.36 -8.28 12.97
CA ALA A 126 15.51 -9.72 12.84
C ALA A 126 16.99 -10.06 12.60
N PRO A 127 17.55 -11.08 13.30
CA PRO A 127 18.93 -11.49 13.08
C PRO A 127 19.12 -12.04 11.65
N GLU A 128 20.30 -11.84 11.08
CA GLU A 128 20.66 -12.27 9.71
C GLU A 128 20.48 -13.79 9.45
N GLU A 129 20.33 -14.60 10.48
CA GLU A 129 20.25 -16.07 10.36
C GLU A 129 18.87 -16.62 9.96
N THR A 130 17.83 -15.80 9.83
CA THR A 130 16.49 -16.29 9.45
C THR A 130 16.31 -16.53 7.96
N GLY A 131 17.38 -16.51 7.17
CA GLY A 131 17.47 -17.19 5.86
C GLY A 131 16.50 -16.76 4.74
N LEU A 132 15.64 -15.80 5.00
CA LEU A 132 14.75 -15.20 3.99
C LEU A 132 15.33 -13.84 3.58
N GLY A 133 16.56 -13.88 3.04
CA GLY A 133 17.03 -12.75 2.24
C GLY A 133 16.07 -12.54 1.09
N CYS A 134 15.77 -11.29 0.77
CA CYS A 134 15.07 -10.94 -0.45
C CYS A 134 15.80 -11.58 -1.65
N SER A 135 15.49 -12.84 -1.96
CA SER A 135 15.88 -13.39 -3.25
C SER A 135 14.96 -12.76 -4.29
N THR A 136 15.53 -12.28 -5.36
CA THR A 136 14.82 -11.68 -6.50
C THR A 136 13.74 -12.60 -7.11
N GLU A 137 13.69 -13.87 -6.70
CA GLU A 137 12.68 -14.85 -7.12
C GLU A 137 11.41 -14.85 -6.24
N ALA A 138 11.49 -14.39 -4.98
CA ALA A 138 10.33 -14.36 -4.08
C ALA A 138 9.47 -13.10 -4.24
N CYS A 139 9.96 -12.09 -4.97
CA CYS A 139 9.27 -10.82 -5.21
C CYS A 139 8.65 -10.72 -6.61
N GLN A 140 8.53 -11.82 -7.36
CA GLN A 140 7.80 -11.81 -8.62
C GLN A 140 6.34 -12.15 -8.37
N PRO A 141 5.38 -11.33 -8.86
CA PRO A 141 3.99 -11.75 -8.88
C PRO A 141 3.90 -13.00 -9.78
N ASP A 142 3.35 -14.08 -9.23
CA ASP A 142 3.12 -15.30 -9.98
C ASP A 142 2.38 -15.03 -11.30
N PRO A 143 2.78 -15.64 -12.42
CA PRO A 143 2.01 -15.58 -13.65
C PRO A 143 0.64 -16.21 -13.39
N VAL A 144 -0.40 -15.42 -13.63
CA VAL A 144 -1.81 -15.70 -13.43
C VAL A 144 -2.17 -17.17 -13.71
N THR A 145 -2.30 -17.97 -12.66
CA THR A 145 -3.17 -19.14 -12.64
C THR A 145 -4.31 -18.82 -11.69
N VAL A 146 -5.49 -18.67 -12.29
CA VAL A 146 -6.74 -18.48 -11.56
C VAL A 146 -7.01 -19.72 -10.74
N ASN A 147 -6.66 -19.69 -9.45
CA ASN A 147 -7.15 -20.65 -8.48
C ASN A 147 -7.56 -19.92 -7.22
N VAL A 148 -8.87 -19.96 -6.98
CA VAL A 148 -9.56 -19.40 -5.82
C VAL A 148 -9.21 -20.24 -4.60
N ALA A 149 -8.25 -19.81 -3.79
CA ALA A 149 -8.13 -20.17 -2.36
C ALA A 149 -6.87 -19.48 -1.78
N GLY A 150 -7.07 -18.52 -0.89
CA GLY A 150 -6.15 -18.11 0.18
C GLY A 150 -4.68 -17.92 -0.21
N SER A 151 -4.32 -16.88 -0.95
CA SER A 151 -2.92 -16.51 -1.16
C SER A 151 -2.49 -15.54 -0.08
N GLY A 152 -1.86 -16.07 0.97
CA GLY A 152 -1.07 -15.23 1.88
C GLY A 152 -0.01 -14.50 1.06
N ARG A 153 0.06 -13.16 1.18
CA ARG A 153 1.11 -12.37 0.54
C ARG A 153 2.45 -12.74 1.16
N SER A 154 3.42 -13.03 0.30
CA SER A 154 4.80 -13.19 0.75
C SER A 154 5.37 -11.83 1.10
N CYS A 155 5.99 -11.72 2.28
CA CYS A 155 6.74 -10.53 2.68
C CYS A 155 7.95 -10.33 1.75
N CYS A 156 8.10 -9.16 1.27
CA CYS A 156 9.08 -8.50 0.41
C CYS A 156 8.58 -8.19 -0.98
#